data_dd2e97ec94c83fa2e4c8aebd50a5a514
#
_entry.id   dd2e97ec94c83fa2e4c8aebd50a5a514
#
_cell.length_a   1.000
_cell.length_b   1.000
_cell.length_c   1.000
_cell.angle_alpha   90.00
_cell.angle_beta   90.00
_cell.angle_gamma   90.00
#
_symmetry.space_group_name_H-M   'P 1'
#
loop_
_entity.id
_entity.type
_entity.pdbx_description
1 polymer ?
#
loop_
_entity_poly.entity_id
_entity_poly.type
_entity_poly.pdbx_seq_one_letter_code
_entity_poly.pdbx_strand_id
1 'polypeptide(L)'
;PAKKRSGYEKVINGRVALTGRKRLLEAINFPLSMLPLAVVYMSADKAGNVDEISFEFEKDECLIGWTEGEEKNLVRCGMDGKPRLSKIHLAGMDFTAASTAAWQDEKTLSFWMRPVESICQRRIDFVFDGFDVEMYFSSNPTTRKMMMMLSGSVEEYMTNAVALIAMQGLMLNAHRILEPTLKGRLYKKDALPKK
;
A
#
# COMPACT_ATOMS: atom_id res chain seq x y z
N PRO A 1 18.96 7.47 -15.83
CA PRO A 1 18.79 8.64 -15.00
C PRO A 1 19.59 8.45 -13.72
N ALA A 2 20.37 9.49 -13.32
CA ALA A 2 21.17 9.44 -12.11
C ALA A 2 20.26 9.17 -10.91
N LYS A 3 20.69 8.27 -10.02
CA LYS A 3 20.02 7.98 -8.75
C LYS A 3 19.85 9.29 -7.98
N LYS A 4 18.63 9.80 -7.87
CA LYS A 4 18.36 10.91 -6.99
C LYS A 4 18.33 10.37 -5.56
N ARG A 5 19.17 10.93 -4.70
CA ARG A 5 19.12 10.76 -3.25
C ARG A 5 18.46 11.98 -2.66
N SER A 6 17.68 11.79 -1.61
CA SER A 6 17.05 12.88 -0.89
C SER A 6 17.74 13.13 0.45
N GLY A 7 17.81 14.38 0.86
CA GLY A 7 18.22 14.76 2.22
C GLY A 7 17.31 14.16 3.31
N TYR A 8 16.06 13.83 2.96
CA TYR A 8 15.13 13.16 3.86
C TYR A 8 15.55 11.75 4.28
N GLU A 9 16.40 11.05 3.53
CA GLU A 9 16.92 9.74 3.94
C GLU A 9 17.51 9.78 5.35
N LYS A 10 18.27 10.83 5.68
CA LYS A 10 18.85 11.00 7.02
C LYS A 10 17.81 11.27 8.10
N VAL A 11 16.68 11.88 7.72
CA VAL A 11 15.59 12.21 8.65
C VAL A 11 14.74 10.98 8.95
N ILE A 12 14.45 10.15 7.94
CA ILE A 12 13.52 9.03 8.07
C ILE A 12 14.20 7.69 8.37
N ASN A 13 15.50 7.59 8.12
CA ASN A 13 16.25 6.35 8.34
C ASN A 13 16.16 5.85 9.78
N GLY A 14 15.79 4.59 9.98
CA GLY A 14 15.60 3.99 11.30
C GLY A 14 14.41 4.53 12.09
N ARG A 15 13.48 5.26 11.43
CA ARG A 15 12.23 5.73 12.03
C ARG A 15 11.05 4.89 11.59
N VAL A 16 9.98 4.98 12.38
CA VAL A 16 8.70 4.31 12.14
C VAL A 16 7.63 5.38 11.98
N ALA A 17 6.87 5.32 10.91
CA ALA A 17 5.66 6.10 10.73
C ALA A 17 4.49 5.33 11.36
N LEU A 18 3.80 5.96 12.32
CA LEU A 18 2.52 5.46 12.82
C LEU A 18 1.41 6.11 12.00
N THR A 19 0.53 5.27 11.45
CA THR A 19 -0.63 5.73 10.69
C THR A 19 -1.81 5.99 11.59
N GLY A 20 -2.55 7.05 11.30
CA GLY A 20 -3.83 7.30 11.95
C GLY A 20 -4.89 6.30 11.45
N ARG A 21 -5.62 5.66 12.38
CA ARG A 21 -6.73 4.78 12.03
C ARG A 21 -7.84 5.55 11.31
N LYS A 22 -8.33 5.02 10.19
CA LYS A 22 -9.52 5.55 9.52
C LYS A 22 -10.77 4.84 10.03
N ARG A 23 -11.42 5.42 11.02
CA ARG A 23 -12.64 4.89 11.65
C ARG A 23 -13.73 4.46 10.65
N LEU A 24 -13.84 5.15 9.51
CA LEU A 24 -14.81 4.78 8.48
C LEU A 24 -14.49 3.43 7.84
N LEU A 25 -13.22 3.15 7.54
CA LEU A 25 -12.80 1.87 6.96
C LEU A 25 -12.94 0.73 7.97
N GLU A 26 -12.66 1.01 9.25
CA GLU A 26 -12.90 0.05 10.34
C GLU A 26 -14.40 -0.27 10.47
N ALA A 27 -15.27 0.75 10.42
CA ALA A 27 -16.71 0.56 10.54
C ALA A 27 -17.31 -0.32 9.43
N ILE A 28 -16.77 -0.25 8.21
CA ILE A 28 -17.19 -1.10 7.07
C ILE A 28 -16.36 -2.38 6.96
N ASN A 29 -15.49 -2.64 7.94
CA ASN A 29 -14.59 -3.80 7.99
C ASN A 29 -13.78 -3.98 6.68
N PHE A 30 -13.29 -2.86 6.13
CA PHE A 30 -12.55 -2.81 4.89
C PHE A 30 -11.06 -2.65 5.19
N PRO A 31 -10.22 -3.66 4.92
CA PRO A 31 -8.80 -3.59 5.18
C PRO A 31 -8.11 -2.68 4.16
N LEU A 32 -7.27 -1.77 4.65
CA LEU A 32 -6.33 -1.05 3.83
C LEU A 32 -4.99 -1.78 3.86
N SER A 33 -4.71 -2.51 2.80
CA SER A 33 -3.52 -3.34 2.69
C SER A 33 -2.39 -2.67 1.89
N MET A 34 -1.16 -3.03 2.20
CA MET A 34 0.01 -2.76 1.37
C MET A 34 -0.03 -3.54 0.05
N LEU A 35 -0.76 -4.66 -0.02
CA LEU A 35 -1.00 -5.40 -1.26
C LEU A 35 -2.11 -4.76 -2.11
N PRO A 36 -2.09 -4.99 -3.44
CA PRO A 36 -3.22 -4.65 -4.29
C PRO A 36 -4.50 -5.33 -3.81
N LEU A 37 -5.60 -4.59 -3.81
CA LEU A 37 -6.88 -5.08 -3.31
C LEU A 37 -7.31 -6.41 -3.94
N ALA A 38 -7.10 -6.56 -5.25
CA ALA A 38 -7.44 -7.81 -5.96
C ALA A 38 -6.73 -9.04 -5.37
N VAL A 39 -5.51 -8.86 -4.84
CA VAL A 39 -4.75 -9.93 -4.18
C VAL A 39 -5.33 -10.23 -2.81
N VAL A 40 -5.67 -9.20 -2.04
CA VAL A 40 -6.25 -9.34 -0.70
C VAL A 40 -7.60 -10.04 -0.73
N TYR A 41 -8.44 -9.75 -1.72
CA TYR A 41 -9.74 -10.42 -1.86
C TYR A 41 -9.65 -11.89 -2.30
N MET A 42 -8.52 -12.30 -2.86
CA MET A 42 -8.28 -13.70 -3.23
C MET A 42 -7.68 -14.51 -2.08
N SER A 43 -7.27 -13.85 -1.00
CA SER A 43 -6.68 -14.50 0.16
C SER A 43 -7.74 -15.07 1.11
N ALA A 44 -7.35 -16.10 1.87
CA ALA A 44 -8.26 -16.83 2.75
C ALA A 44 -8.73 -15.99 3.94
N ASP A 45 -7.87 -15.10 4.45
CA ASP A 45 -8.13 -14.25 5.60
C ASP A 45 -8.16 -12.77 5.20
N LYS A 46 -8.85 -11.97 6.00
CA LYS A 46 -8.85 -10.51 5.80
C LYS A 46 -7.53 -9.94 6.30
N ALA A 47 -6.86 -9.20 5.45
CA ALA A 47 -5.74 -8.37 5.88
C ALA A 47 -6.19 -7.33 6.92
N GLY A 48 -5.32 -7.02 7.87
CA GLY A 48 -5.54 -5.91 8.80
C GLY A 48 -5.31 -4.55 8.14
N ASN A 49 -5.44 -3.47 8.92
CA ASN A 49 -5.04 -2.15 8.47
C ASN A 49 -3.54 -1.95 8.66
N VAL A 50 -2.92 -1.15 7.80
CA VAL A 50 -1.52 -0.75 7.93
C VAL A 50 -1.38 0.21 9.11
N ASP A 51 -0.66 -0.20 10.15
CA ASP A 51 -0.49 0.57 11.39
C ASP A 51 0.86 1.25 11.50
N GLU A 52 1.92 0.57 11.11
CA GLU A 52 3.31 1.01 11.26
C GLU A 52 4.06 0.80 9.95
N ILE A 53 4.88 1.78 9.56
CA ILE A 53 5.75 1.65 8.40
C ILE A 53 7.15 2.15 8.79
N SER A 54 8.17 1.33 8.53
CA SER A 54 9.57 1.65 8.81
C SER A 54 10.39 1.78 7.55
N PHE A 55 11.45 2.57 7.61
CA PHE A 55 12.36 2.83 6.50
C PHE A 55 13.80 2.69 6.97
N GLU A 56 14.60 1.91 6.21
CA GLU A 56 16.04 1.83 6.38
C GLU A 56 16.70 1.96 5.01
N PHE A 57 17.67 2.86 4.87
CA PHE A 57 18.33 3.13 3.60
C PHE A 57 19.75 2.56 3.60
N GLU A 58 20.03 1.76 2.62
CA GLU A 58 21.36 1.24 2.27
C GLU A 58 21.86 1.89 0.97
N LYS A 59 23.06 1.49 0.51
CA LYS A 59 23.67 2.12 -0.67
C LYS A 59 22.79 2.10 -1.92
N ASP A 60 22.20 0.95 -2.26
CA ASP A 60 21.43 0.73 -3.48
C ASP A 60 20.03 0.17 -3.21
N GLU A 61 19.63 0.15 -1.95
CA GLU A 61 18.39 -0.45 -1.49
C GLU A 61 17.72 0.41 -0.41
N CYS A 62 16.42 0.29 -0.32
CA CYS A 62 15.63 0.77 0.80
C CYS A 62 14.86 -0.43 1.35
N LEU A 63 14.97 -0.68 2.66
CA LEU A 63 14.15 -1.66 3.35
C LEU A 63 12.90 -0.94 3.83
N ILE A 64 11.74 -1.45 3.44
CA ILE A 64 10.44 -0.97 3.89
C ILE A 64 9.77 -2.09 4.66
N GLY A 65 9.60 -1.86 5.97
CA GLY A 65 8.87 -2.75 6.86
C GLY A 65 7.50 -2.17 7.17
N TRP A 66 6.51 -3.02 7.40
CA TRP A 66 5.20 -2.60 7.88
C TRP A 66 4.53 -3.65 8.75
N THR A 67 3.62 -3.18 9.59
CA THR A 67 2.69 -4.02 10.34
C THR A 67 1.30 -3.86 9.74
N GLU A 68 0.64 -4.97 9.45
CA GLU A 68 -0.71 -5.02 8.91
C GLU A 68 -1.52 -6.03 9.72
N GLY A 69 -2.43 -5.54 10.57
CA GLY A 69 -3.03 -6.37 11.61
C GLY A 69 -1.98 -6.89 12.60
N GLU A 70 -1.86 -8.20 12.71
CA GLU A 70 -0.84 -8.85 13.56
C GLU A 70 0.42 -9.24 12.78
N GLU A 71 0.38 -9.12 11.45
CA GLU A 71 1.47 -9.55 10.57
C GLU A 71 2.51 -8.45 10.38
N LYS A 72 3.78 -8.85 10.41
CA LYS A 72 4.92 -7.96 10.16
C LYS A 72 5.66 -8.42 8.92
N ASN A 73 5.81 -7.50 7.99
CA ASN A 73 6.50 -7.75 6.74
C ASN A 73 7.66 -6.78 6.52
N LEU A 74 8.66 -7.24 5.80
CA LEU A 74 9.82 -6.45 5.41
C LEU A 74 10.18 -6.78 3.96
N VAL A 75 10.30 -5.76 3.14
CA VAL A 75 10.73 -5.92 1.75
C VAL A 75 11.98 -5.11 1.47
N ARG A 76 12.86 -5.69 0.66
CA ARG A 76 14.01 -5.01 0.08
C ARG A 76 13.57 -4.37 -1.23
N CYS A 77 13.80 -3.08 -1.39
CA CYS A 77 13.42 -2.32 -2.56
C CYS A 77 14.68 -1.84 -3.28
N GLY A 78 14.87 -2.25 -4.52
CA GLY A 78 16.00 -1.75 -5.30
C GLY A 78 15.81 -0.27 -5.63
N MET A 79 16.82 0.54 -5.32
CA MET A 79 16.87 1.96 -5.65
C MET A 79 17.70 2.24 -6.93
N ASP A 80 18.21 1.19 -7.56
CA ASP A 80 18.94 1.22 -8.82
C ASP A 80 18.08 0.93 -10.05
N GLY A 81 16.76 0.85 -9.85
CA GLY A 81 15.78 0.50 -10.89
C GLY A 81 15.63 -1.00 -11.12
N LYS A 82 16.35 -1.83 -10.38
CA LYS A 82 16.22 -3.29 -10.43
C LYS A 82 15.41 -3.77 -9.22
N PRO A 83 14.36 -4.58 -9.42
CA PRO A 83 13.57 -5.09 -8.30
C PRO A 83 14.39 -6.04 -7.42
N ARG A 84 14.08 -6.06 -6.13
CA ARG A 84 14.52 -7.08 -5.19
C ARG A 84 13.35 -7.98 -4.82
N LEU A 85 13.64 -9.26 -4.63
CA LEU A 85 12.65 -10.24 -4.22
C LEU A 85 12.68 -10.39 -2.71
N SER A 86 11.50 -10.37 -2.10
CA SER A 86 11.31 -10.61 -0.67
C SER A 86 10.13 -11.54 -0.46
N LYS A 87 10.21 -12.40 0.56
CA LYS A 87 9.06 -13.18 1.01
C LYS A 87 8.24 -12.32 1.96
N ILE A 88 6.93 -12.30 1.75
CA ILE A 88 5.95 -11.64 2.60
C ILE A 88 4.84 -12.62 2.94
N HIS A 89 4.31 -12.51 4.16
CA HIS A 89 3.13 -13.24 4.61
C HIS A 89 2.02 -12.23 4.89
N LEU A 90 0.89 -12.39 4.21
CA LEU A 90 -0.22 -11.45 4.38
C LEU A 90 -1.56 -12.15 4.13
N ALA A 91 -2.53 -11.85 4.98
CA ALA A 91 -3.88 -12.41 4.89
C ALA A 91 -3.90 -13.95 4.79
N GLY A 92 -3.05 -14.62 5.58
CA GLY A 92 -2.95 -16.07 5.64
C GLY A 92 -2.24 -16.72 4.43
N MET A 93 -1.57 -15.94 3.58
CA MET A 93 -0.91 -16.44 2.37
C MET A 93 0.52 -15.91 2.23
N ASP A 94 1.38 -16.75 1.67
CA ASP A 94 2.75 -16.38 1.33
C ASP A 94 2.82 -15.83 -0.10
N PHE A 95 3.54 -14.71 -0.27
CA PHE A 95 3.81 -14.12 -1.56
C PHE A 95 5.30 -13.85 -1.73
N THR A 96 5.73 -13.79 -2.99
CA THR A 96 7.05 -13.27 -3.35
C THR A 96 6.86 -11.87 -3.93
N ALA A 97 7.29 -10.84 -3.19
CA ALA A 97 7.21 -9.45 -3.63
C ALA A 97 8.45 -9.03 -4.42
N ALA A 98 8.27 -8.58 -5.65
CA ALA A 98 9.29 -7.88 -6.42
C ALA A 98 9.12 -6.37 -6.20
N SER A 99 10.13 -5.71 -5.56
CA SER A 99 9.98 -4.35 -5.06
C SER A 99 11.09 -3.42 -5.51
N THR A 100 10.71 -2.18 -5.81
CA THR A 100 11.63 -1.06 -6.10
C THR A 100 11.21 0.17 -5.33
N ALA A 101 12.16 1.08 -5.06
CA ALA A 101 11.86 2.40 -4.53
C ALA A 101 12.69 3.46 -5.25
N ALA A 102 12.15 4.67 -5.36
CA ALA A 102 12.88 5.79 -5.95
C ALA A 102 12.35 7.13 -5.42
N TRP A 103 13.25 8.07 -5.20
CA TRP A 103 12.89 9.46 -4.95
C TRP A 103 12.43 10.12 -6.24
N GLN A 104 11.20 10.64 -6.25
CA GLN A 104 10.65 11.41 -7.36
C GLN A 104 11.14 12.86 -7.30
N ASP A 105 11.20 13.39 -6.10
CA ASP A 105 11.70 14.70 -5.73
C ASP A 105 12.32 14.65 -4.32
N GLU A 106 12.64 15.82 -3.72
CA GLU A 106 13.27 15.91 -2.40
C GLU A 106 12.40 15.36 -1.26
N LYS A 107 11.07 15.35 -1.42
CA LYS A 107 10.10 14.99 -0.36
C LYS A 107 9.30 13.72 -0.67
N THR A 108 9.31 13.23 -1.90
CA THR A 108 8.44 12.13 -2.35
C THR A 108 9.24 10.87 -2.65
N LEU A 109 9.08 9.85 -1.82
CA LEU A 109 9.58 8.50 -2.06
C LEU A 109 8.46 7.64 -2.66
N SER A 110 8.61 7.18 -3.89
CA SER A 110 7.73 6.19 -4.48
C SER A 110 8.23 4.78 -4.21
N PHE A 111 7.33 3.92 -3.82
CA PHE A 111 7.52 2.50 -3.60
C PHE A 111 6.61 1.71 -4.54
N TRP A 112 7.17 0.73 -5.23
CA TRP A 112 6.42 -0.20 -6.08
C TRP A 112 6.64 -1.62 -5.60
N MET A 113 5.55 -2.35 -5.48
CA MET A 113 5.57 -3.76 -5.09
C MET A 113 4.64 -4.55 -5.99
N ARG A 114 5.14 -5.64 -6.54
CA ARG A 114 4.37 -6.60 -7.32
C ARG A 114 4.54 -8.00 -6.74
N PRO A 115 3.49 -8.61 -6.19
CA PRO A 115 3.50 -10.04 -5.94
C PRO A 115 3.71 -10.77 -7.28
N VAL A 116 4.71 -11.65 -7.37
CA VAL A 116 5.03 -12.34 -8.64
C VAL A 116 3.93 -13.33 -9.03
N GLU A 117 3.13 -13.74 -8.08
CA GLU A 117 1.96 -14.61 -8.24
C GLU A 117 0.75 -13.86 -8.83
N SER A 118 0.84 -12.52 -8.99
CA SER A 118 -0.25 -11.66 -9.45
C SER A 118 0.17 -10.77 -10.62
N ILE A 119 -0.81 -10.41 -11.46
CA ILE A 119 -0.65 -9.36 -12.49
C ILE A 119 -0.74 -7.95 -11.91
N CYS A 120 -1.17 -7.82 -10.64
CA CYS A 120 -1.42 -6.54 -10.01
C CYS A 120 -0.13 -5.98 -9.37
N GLN A 121 0.04 -4.68 -9.48
CA GLN A 121 1.12 -3.94 -8.84
C GLN A 121 0.55 -2.88 -7.91
N ARG A 122 1.17 -2.70 -6.74
CA ARG A 122 0.89 -1.61 -5.81
C ARG A 122 1.96 -0.54 -5.96
N ARG A 123 1.53 0.72 -5.96
CA ARG A 123 2.39 1.88 -5.81
C ARG A 123 1.93 2.66 -4.59
N ILE A 124 2.89 3.08 -3.77
CA ILE A 124 2.65 3.95 -2.63
C ILE A 124 3.64 5.11 -2.73
N ASP A 125 3.12 6.33 -2.74
CA ASP A 125 3.93 7.54 -2.69
C ASP A 125 3.90 8.08 -1.26
N PHE A 126 5.06 8.11 -0.62
CA PHE A 126 5.29 8.70 0.70
C PHE A 126 5.76 10.14 0.51
N VAL A 127 4.93 11.10 0.91
CA VAL A 127 5.25 12.52 0.85
C VAL A 127 5.58 13.00 2.25
N PHE A 128 6.82 13.38 2.48
CA PHE A 128 7.33 13.81 3.79
C PHE A 128 7.29 15.32 3.94
N ASP A 129 6.86 15.79 5.11
CA ASP A 129 6.96 17.19 5.52
C ASP A 129 7.40 17.27 7.00
N GLY A 130 8.69 17.49 7.21
CA GLY A 130 9.30 17.36 8.53
C GLY A 130 9.18 15.90 9.04
N PHE A 131 8.44 15.70 10.11
CA PHE A 131 8.15 14.37 10.67
C PHE A 131 6.77 13.83 10.28
N ASP A 132 6.00 14.59 9.55
CA ASP A 132 4.71 14.12 9.06
C ASP A 132 4.88 13.44 7.68
N VAL A 133 4.05 12.45 7.40
CA VAL A 133 4.06 11.72 6.13
C VAL A 133 2.63 11.51 5.66
N GLU A 134 2.39 11.80 4.39
CA GLU A 134 1.17 11.42 3.70
C GLU A 134 1.46 10.28 2.73
N MET A 135 0.59 9.30 2.68
CA MET A 135 0.74 8.09 1.86
C MET A 135 -0.41 8.01 0.87
N TYR A 136 -0.04 7.98 -0.41
CA TYR A 136 -0.98 7.89 -1.52
C TYR A 136 -0.88 6.51 -2.15
N PHE A 137 -1.96 5.75 -2.11
CA PHE A 137 -2.01 4.39 -2.63
C PHE A 137 -2.59 4.39 -4.04
N SER A 138 -1.97 3.64 -4.93
CA SER A 138 -2.48 3.37 -6.27
C SER A 138 -2.15 1.95 -6.69
N SER A 139 -2.88 1.42 -7.66
CA SER A 139 -2.69 0.05 -8.17
C SER A 139 -2.65 0.03 -9.70
N ASN A 140 -1.98 -0.96 -10.25
CA ASN A 140 -2.02 -1.25 -11.68
C ASN A 140 -2.34 -2.75 -11.87
N PRO A 141 -3.44 -3.12 -12.56
CA PRO A 141 -4.48 -2.23 -13.10
C PRO A 141 -5.10 -1.33 -12.03
N THR A 142 -5.56 -0.14 -12.41
CA THR A 142 -6.19 0.78 -11.45
C THR A 142 -7.43 0.15 -10.84
N THR A 143 -7.73 0.45 -9.58
CA THR A 143 -8.93 -0.04 -8.89
C THR A 143 -10.19 0.21 -9.71
N ARG A 144 -10.28 1.36 -10.39
CA ARG A 144 -11.40 1.68 -11.29
C ARG A 144 -11.50 0.67 -12.45
N LYS A 145 -10.38 0.34 -13.12
CA LYS A 145 -10.38 -0.65 -14.22
C LYS A 145 -10.78 -2.03 -13.71
N MET A 146 -10.26 -2.45 -12.55
CA MET A 146 -10.63 -3.72 -11.94
C MET A 146 -12.13 -3.78 -11.64
N MET A 147 -12.69 -2.73 -11.06
CA MET A 147 -14.13 -2.64 -10.78
C MET A 147 -14.99 -2.65 -12.05
N MET A 148 -14.54 -1.99 -13.12
CA MET A 148 -15.24 -2.03 -14.41
C MET A 148 -15.23 -3.45 -15.03
N MET A 149 -14.13 -4.17 -14.89
CA MET A 149 -14.06 -5.57 -15.37
C MET A 149 -15.00 -6.48 -14.57
N LEU A 150 -15.05 -6.30 -13.25
CA LEU A 150 -15.96 -7.04 -12.37
C LEU A 150 -17.42 -6.68 -12.62
N SER A 151 -17.75 -5.40 -12.91
CA SER A 151 -19.12 -4.98 -13.18
C SER A 151 -19.69 -5.65 -14.43
N GLY A 152 -18.90 -5.77 -15.50
CA GLY A 152 -19.31 -6.47 -16.72
C GLY A 152 -19.70 -7.95 -16.46
N SER A 153 -19.00 -8.62 -15.56
CA SER A 153 -19.34 -9.99 -15.17
C SER A 153 -20.60 -10.06 -14.28
N VAL A 154 -20.89 -9.03 -13.52
CA VAL A 154 -22.05 -8.98 -12.61
C VAL A 154 -23.33 -8.59 -13.37
N GLU A 155 -23.22 -7.77 -14.42
CA GLU A 155 -24.38 -7.41 -15.29
C GLU A 155 -25.08 -8.65 -15.84
N GLU A 156 -24.32 -9.71 -16.13
CA GLU A 156 -24.83 -10.99 -16.64
C GLU A 156 -25.72 -11.73 -15.62
N TYR A 157 -25.54 -11.48 -14.31
CA TYR A 157 -26.25 -12.16 -13.23
C TYR A 157 -27.32 -11.29 -12.54
N MET A 158 -27.39 -9.96 -12.83
CA MET A 158 -28.33 -9.06 -12.19
C MET A 158 -29.50 -8.68 -13.09
N THR A 159 -30.68 -9.13 -12.74
CA THR A 159 -31.93 -8.84 -13.46
C THR A 159 -32.63 -7.54 -12.99
N ASN A 160 -32.19 -6.97 -11.86
CA ASN A 160 -32.80 -5.75 -11.30
C ASN A 160 -32.01 -4.50 -11.68
N ALA A 161 -32.58 -3.68 -12.57
CA ALA A 161 -31.93 -2.48 -13.10
C ALA A 161 -31.57 -1.42 -12.01
N VAL A 162 -32.37 -1.30 -10.96
CA VAL A 162 -32.11 -0.32 -9.87
C VAL A 162 -30.91 -0.79 -9.02
N ALA A 163 -30.84 -2.07 -8.72
CA ALA A 163 -29.68 -2.64 -8.01
C ALA A 163 -28.41 -2.56 -8.85
N LEU A 164 -28.51 -2.75 -10.16
CA LEU A 164 -27.38 -2.61 -11.10
C LEU A 164 -26.84 -1.17 -11.11
N ILE A 165 -27.71 -0.17 -11.24
CA ILE A 165 -27.32 1.26 -11.22
C ILE A 165 -26.70 1.64 -9.89
N ALA A 166 -27.27 1.21 -8.77
CA ALA A 166 -26.72 1.45 -7.43
C ALA A 166 -25.33 0.83 -7.27
N MET A 167 -25.14 -0.40 -7.74
CA MET A 167 -23.86 -1.09 -7.68
C MET A 167 -22.81 -0.46 -8.60
N GLN A 168 -23.18 -0.07 -9.81
CA GLN A 168 -22.30 0.67 -10.72
C GLN A 168 -21.85 2.00 -10.10
N GLY A 169 -22.76 2.75 -9.47
CA GLY A 169 -22.46 3.97 -8.73
C GLY A 169 -21.48 3.74 -7.57
N LEU A 170 -21.67 2.65 -6.80
CA LEU A 170 -20.77 2.25 -5.73
C LEU A 170 -19.38 1.88 -6.29
N MET A 171 -19.33 1.09 -7.35
CA MET A 171 -18.08 0.66 -7.99
C MET A 171 -17.29 1.83 -8.58
N LEU A 172 -17.96 2.78 -9.22
CA LEU A 172 -17.30 3.98 -9.77
C LEU A 172 -16.66 4.86 -8.71
N ASN A 173 -17.22 4.88 -7.50
CA ASN A 173 -16.69 5.64 -6.36
C ASN A 173 -15.79 4.81 -5.43
N ALA A 174 -15.74 3.51 -5.61
CA ALA A 174 -14.97 2.60 -4.78
C ALA A 174 -13.47 2.98 -4.72
N HIS A 175 -12.90 3.53 -5.80
CA HIS A 175 -11.50 3.94 -5.82
C HIS A 175 -11.15 4.96 -4.71
N ARG A 176 -12.09 5.82 -4.31
CA ARG A 176 -11.89 6.80 -3.22
C ARG A 176 -11.82 6.15 -1.84
N ILE A 177 -12.46 5.00 -1.70
CA ILE A 177 -12.47 4.20 -0.47
C ILE A 177 -11.27 3.25 -0.46
N LEU A 178 -10.96 2.65 -1.61
CA LEU A 178 -9.97 1.60 -1.77
C LEU A 178 -8.52 2.10 -1.91
N GLU A 179 -8.35 3.37 -2.31
CA GLU A 179 -7.06 4.05 -2.42
C GLU A 179 -7.09 5.36 -1.60
N PRO A 180 -7.37 5.28 -0.28
CA PRO A 180 -7.42 6.47 0.56
C PRO A 180 -6.01 7.02 0.80
N THR A 181 -5.94 8.31 1.09
CA THR A 181 -4.73 8.91 1.64
C THR A 181 -4.61 8.59 3.12
N LEU A 182 -3.50 8.00 3.54
CA LEU A 182 -3.15 7.86 4.95
C LEU A 182 -2.23 8.99 5.38
N LYS A 183 -2.41 9.42 6.64
CA LYS A 183 -1.50 10.35 7.29
C LYS A 183 -0.81 9.63 8.44
N GLY A 184 0.49 9.83 8.55
CA GLY A 184 1.30 9.26 9.61
C GLY A 184 2.28 10.28 10.16
N ARG A 185 2.88 9.94 11.29
CA ARG A 185 3.96 10.70 11.89
C ARG A 185 5.14 9.80 12.22
N LEU A 186 6.33 10.28 11.93
CA LEU A 186 7.59 9.58 12.14
C LEU A 186 8.08 9.70 13.58
N TYR A 187 8.36 8.57 14.20
CA TYR A 187 8.93 8.45 15.53
C TYR A 187 10.27 7.72 15.47
N LYS A 188 11.17 7.99 16.40
CA LYS A 188 12.31 7.10 16.64
C LYS A 188 11.77 5.77 17.18
N LYS A 189 12.37 4.66 16.78
CA LYS A 189 11.93 3.32 17.18
C LYS A 189 11.84 3.15 18.70
N ASP A 190 12.77 3.80 19.43
CA ASP A 190 12.84 3.77 20.91
C ASP A 190 11.84 4.73 21.59
N ALA A 191 11.17 5.60 20.83
CA ALA A 191 10.25 6.62 21.33
C ALA A 191 8.81 6.42 20.85
N LEU A 192 8.45 5.17 20.48
CA LEU A 192 7.09 4.86 20.07
C LEU A 192 6.12 5.04 21.26
N PRO A 193 4.98 5.72 21.06
CA PRO A 193 3.96 5.81 22.08
C PRO A 193 3.45 4.40 22.41
N LYS A 194 3.40 4.07 23.69
CA LYS A 194 2.80 2.80 24.12
C LYS A 194 1.33 2.77 23.71
N LYS A 195 0.92 1.72 23.04
CA LYS A 195 -0.49 1.45 22.67
C LYS A 195 -1.34 1.23 23.92
#